data_7f5cd1d3254415cdbd270632da59c8c2
#
_entry.id   7f5cd1d3254415cdbd270632da59c8c2
#
_cell.length_a   1.000
_cell.length_b   1.000
_cell.length_c   1.000
_cell.angle_alpha   90.00
_cell.angle_beta   90.00
_cell.angle_gamma   90.00
#
_symmetry.space_group_name_H-M   'P 1'
#
loop_
_entity.id
_entity.type
_entity.pdbx_description
1 polymer ?
#
loop_
_entity_poly.entity_id
_entity_poly.type
_entity_poly.pdbx_seq_one_letter_code
_entity_poly.pdbx_strand_id
1 'polypeptide(L)'
;MPDYRWGIFLNPAEKDRKIHFGDHKGEDAWQDVPGEYRANLRRIIVTQGDTEPASVEQQRHLGLTCPSQYDLRNLVQVNVEEGRHLWAMVYLLHKHFGRDGREEGEALLERRSGQQDNPRILQAFNEPTPDWLSFFMFTYFTDRDGKFQLCALAESSFDPLARTTKFMLTEEAHHMFVGESGISRVISRTCQMMNELKTDDVAKLRAAGVIDLPTLQRYLNFHFSVTIDLFGADESSNAATFYSTGLKGRFEEGKRTDDHVLKGQTYKVLNVAGGQLVEKEVPMLNALNEVLRDDYIKDSIGGVERWNKVIEKAGIPFRLKTPHKAFHRNIGSLSGVKVAPDGRVVSDQEWNAQVDNWLPSAGDRAFVASLMGRVVEPGKFANWIAPPVMGINRQPVNFDYVRFN
;
A
#
# COMPACT_ATOMS: atom_id res chain seq x y z
N MET A 1 -0.34 18.88 -22.20
CA MET A 1 0.05 17.68 -21.46
C MET A 1 0.62 18.14 -20.13
N PRO A 2 0.33 17.49 -19.02
CA PRO A 2 1.14 17.70 -17.84
C PRO A 2 2.58 17.36 -18.19
N ASP A 3 3.54 18.08 -17.56
CA ASP A 3 4.96 17.82 -17.78
C ASP A 3 5.28 16.40 -17.34
N TYR A 4 5.27 15.47 -18.28
CA TYR A 4 5.66 14.09 -18.03
C TYR A 4 7.16 14.05 -17.79
N ARG A 5 7.54 13.84 -16.53
CA ARG A 5 8.93 13.59 -16.17
C ARG A 5 9.24 12.10 -16.37
N TRP A 6 10.03 11.81 -17.38
CA TRP A 6 10.43 10.42 -17.70
C TRP A 6 11.68 9.95 -16.96
N GLY A 7 12.43 10.88 -16.39
CA GLY A 7 13.69 10.59 -15.68
C GLY A 7 13.55 10.52 -14.16
N ILE A 8 14.65 10.12 -13.53
CA ILE A 8 14.82 10.15 -12.08
C ILE A 8 15.38 11.54 -11.70
N PHE A 9 14.70 12.24 -10.82
CA PHE A 9 15.06 13.61 -10.39
C PHE A 9 15.40 13.65 -8.92
N LEU A 10 16.61 13.23 -8.58
CA LEU A 10 17.09 13.26 -7.20
C LEU A 10 17.50 14.69 -6.81
N ASN A 11 17.21 15.08 -5.59
CA ASN A 11 17.78 16.28 -5.00
C ASN A 11 19.31 16.18 -4.98
N PRO A 12 20.03 17.32 -5.05
CA PRO A 12 21.49 17.33 -4.86
C PRO A 12 21.90 16.66 -3.55
N ALA A 13 23.09 16.08 -3.50
CA ALA A 13 23.65 15.52 -2.28
C ALA A 13 23.84 16.62 -1.22
N GLU A 14 23.32 16.37 -0.03
CA GLU A 14 23.47 17.25 1.12
C GLU A 14 24.71 16.81 1.90
N LYS A 15 25.87 17.39 1.58
CA LYS A 15 27.16 17.00 2.18
C LYS A 15 27.25 17.23 3.68
N ASP A 16 26.51 18.23 4.17
CA ASP A 16 26.48 18.63 5.58
C ASP A 16 25.32 18.00 6.36
N ARG A 17 24.58 17.08 5.74
CA ARG A 17 23.47 16.37 6.41
C ARG A 17 24.02 15.50 7.53
N LYS A 18 23.47 15.70 8.73
CA LYS A 18 23.81 14.88 9.89
C LYS A 18 22.85 13.71 10.06
N ILE A 19 23.36 12.63 10.59
CA ILE A 19 22.58 11.47 10.99
C ILE A 19 21.78 11.84 12.25
N HIS A 20 20.46 11.59 12.25
CA HIS A 20 19.56 12.07 13.30
C HIS A 20 19.28 11.05 14.40
N PHE A 21 19.54 9.76 14.16
CA PHE A 21 19.17 8.68 15.07
C PHE A 21 20.20 7.51 15.01
N GLY A 22 20.04 6.56 15.91
CA GLY A 22 20.89 5.38 15.99
C GLY A 22 22.27 5.68 16.61
N ASP A 23 23.18 4.72 16.47
CA ASP A 23 24.50 4.74 17.11
C ASP A 23 25.44 5.77 16.46
N HIS A 24 25.18 6.18 15.23
CA HIS A 24 25.94 7.18 14.47
C HIS A 24 25.33 8.58 14.50
N LYS A 25 24.39 8.83 15.43
CA LYS A 25 23.76 10.14 15.57
C LYS A 25 24.78 11.27 15.75
N GLY A 26 24.68 12.30 14.90
CA GLY A 26 25.56 13.47 14.88
C GLY A 26 26.74 13.36 13.90
N GLU A 27 27.03 12.18 13.36
CA GLU A 27 28.00 12.02 12.29
C GLU A 27 27.46 12.54 10.95
N ASP A 28 28.34 12.73 9.97
CA ASP A 28 27.96 13.09 8.61
C ASP A 28 27.26 11.91 7.91
N ALA A 29 26.21 12.20 7.17
CA ALA A 29 25.52 11.18 6.38
C ALA A 29 26.44 10.57 5.32
N TRP A 30 26.36 9.25 5.17
CA TRP A 30 27.25 8.52 4.28
C TRP A 30 26.89 8.75 2.82
N GLN A 31 27.90 9.15 2.04
CA GLN A 31 27.77 9.25 0.58
C GLN A 31 28.14 7.95 -0.14
N ASP A 32 28.97 7.13 0.50
CA ASP A 32 29.37 5.79 0.06
C ASP A 32 28.84 4.73 1.03
N VAL A 33 28.73 3.49 0.56
CA VAL A 33 28.25 2.36 1.36
C VAL A 33 29.32 1.95 2.38
N PRO A 34 29.04 2.08 3.69
CA PRO A 34 29.95 1.53 4.71
C PRO A 34 30.06 0.01 4.57
N GLY A 35 31.30 -0.50 4.61
CA GLY A 35 31.57 -1.93 4.38
C GLY A 35 30.81 -2.85 5.34
N GLU A 36 30.75 -2.48 6.61
CA GLU A 36 30.04 -3.21 7.67
C GLU A 36 28.52 -3.28 7.49
N TYR A 37 27.91 -2.28 6.84
CA TYR A 37 26.45 -2.23 6.58
C TYR A 37 26.07 -2.60 5.15
N ARG A 38 27.04 -2.97 4.32
CA ARG A 38 26.83 -3.25 2.90
C ARG A 38 25.72 -4.29 2.65
N ALA A 39 25.75 -5.41 3.38
CA ALA A 39 24.75 -6.47 3.22
C ALA A 39 23.35 -6.01 3.62
N ASN A 40 23.24 -5.27 4.72
CA ASN A 40 21.95 -4.75 5.21
C ASN A 40 21.36 -3.70 4.27
N LEU A 41 22.17 -2.74 3.80
CA LEU A 41 21.73 -1.72 2.84
C LEU A 41 21.29 -2.37 1.53
N ARG A 42 22.07 -3.33 0.98
CA ARG A 42 21.68 -4.06 -0.23
C ARG A 42 20.32 -4.74 -0.04
N ARG A 43 20.13 -5.47 1.08
CA ARG A 43 18.87 -6.15 1.39
C ARG A 43 17.69 -5.16 1.47
N ILE A 44 17.85 -4.02 2.13
CA ILE A 44 16.82 -2.99 2.22
C ILE A 44 16.46 -2.47 0.83
N ILE A 45 17.45 -2.12 0.01
CA ILE A 45 17.24 -1.58 -1.33
C ILE A 45 16.57 -2.62 -2.25
N VAL A 46 17.00 -3.87 -2.20
CA VAL A 46 16.42 -4.97 -2.99
C VAL A 46 14.97 -5.24 -2.56
N THR A 47 14.71 -5.29 -1.25
CA THR A 47 13.33 -5.51 -0.76
C THR A 47 12.38 -4.39 -1.20
N GLN A 48 12.82 -3.13 -1.10
CA GLN A 48 12.02 -2.01 -1.59
C GLN A 48 11.91 -2.03 -3.12
N GLY A 49 13.00 -2.27 -3.83
CA GLY A 49 13.00 -2.28 -5.30
C GLY A 49 12.17 -3.42 -5.91
N ASP A 50 11.88 -4.50 -5.18
CA ASP A 50 11.07 -5.62 -5.65
C ASP A 50 9.56 -5.33 -5.65
N THR A 51 9.13 -4.30 -4.92
CA THR A 51 7.72 -3.89 -4.85
C THR A 51 7.26 -3.19 -6.12
N GLU A 52 8.11 -2.39 -6.72
CA GLU A 52 7.82 -1.51 -7.86
C GLU A 52 7.44 -2.28 -9.15
N PRO A 53 8.25 -3.27 -9.62
CA PRO A 53 7.89 -4.02 -10.82
C PRO A 53 6.67 -4.93 -10.61
N ALA A 54 6.37 -5.30 -9.35
CA ALA A 54 5.18 -6.06 -9.02
C ALA A 54 3.91 -5.29 -9.34
N SER A 55 3.86 -4.01 -8.94
CA SER A 55 2.73 -3.12 -9.22
C SER A 55 2.49 -3.01 -10.73
N VAL A 56 3.52 -2.70 -11.51
CA VAL A 56 3.41 -2.59 -12.97
C VAL A 56 2.97 -3.92 -13.61
N GLU A 57 3.56 -5.04 -13.18
CA GLU A 57 3.27 -6.36 -13.70
C GLU A 57 1.79 -6.75 -13.51
N GLN A 58 1.26 -6.49 -12.32
CA GLN A 58 -0.12 -6.85 -11.96
C GLN A 58 -1.15 -5.92 -12.60
N GLN A 59 -0.85 -4.64 -12.73
CA GLN A 59 -1.82 -3.60 -13.09
C GLN A 59 -1.87 -3.30 -14.60
N ARG A 60 -0.80 -3.56 -15.36
CA ARG A 60 -0.70 -3.18 -16.78
C ARG A 60 -1.86 -3.68 -17.65
N HIS A 61 -2.44 -4.82 -17.35
CA HIS A 61 -3.54 -5.39 -18.12
C HIS A 61 -4.90 -4.74 -17.85
N LEU A 62 -5.04 -4.00 -16.75
CA LEU A 62 -6.28 -3.30 -16.39
C LEU A 62 -6.67 -2.23 -17.43
N GLY A 63 -5.73 -1.75 -18.23
CA GLY A 63 -6.03 -0.86 -19.34
C GLY A 63 -6.98 -1.47 -20.40
N LEU A 64 -7.09 -2.80 -20.45
CA LEU A 64 -8.02 -3.50 -21.35
C LEU A 64 -9.48 -3.45 -20.86
N THR A 65 -9.70 -3.12 -19.60
CA THR A 65 -11.01 -3.09 -18.94
C THR A 65 -11.26 -1.75 -18.24
N CYS A 66 -10.60 -0.68 -18.70
CA CYS A 66 -10.67 0.62 -18.04
C CYS A 66 -12.11 1.17 -18.00
N PRO A 67 -12.57 1.67 -16.82
CA PRO A 67 -13.92 2.19 -16.68
C PRO A 67 -14.12 3.57 -17.33
N SER A 68 -13.05 4.25 -17.72
CA SER A 68 -13.05 5.51 -18.46
C SER A 68 -11.67 5.85 -18.99
N GLN A 69 -11.59 6.83 -19.90
CA GLN A 69 -10.30 7.39 -20.32
C GLN A 69 -9.58 8.13 -19.17
N TYR A 70 -10.33 8.71 -18.25
CA TYR A 70 -9.78 9.33 -17.04
C TYR A 70 -9.03 8.30 -16.17
N ASP A 71 -9.64 7.14 -15.94
CA ASP A 71 -9.04 6.07 -15.15
C ASP A 71 -7.87 5.42 -15.87
N LEU A 72 -7.98 5.21 -17.18
CA LEU A 72 -6.86 4.72 -18.00
C LEU A 72 -5.64 5.64 -17.91
N ARG A 73 -5.84 6.95 -17.96
CA ARG A 73 -4.76 7.93 -17.79
C ARG A 73 -4.09 7.80 -16.43
N ASN A 74 -4.88 7.68 -15.35
CA ASN A 74 -4.34 7.49 -14.00
C ASN A 74 -3.56 6.19 -13.88
N LEU A 75 -4.06 5.08 -14.42
CA LEU A 75 -3.36 3.79 -14.46
C LEU A 75 -1.99 3.90 -15.16
N VAL A 76 -1.97 4.52 -16.35
CA VAL A 76 -0.72 4.70 -17.13
C VAL A 76 0.26 5.57 -16.35
N GLN A 77 -0.22 6.64 -15.71
CA GLN A 77 0.64 7.51 -14.91
C GLN A 77 1.23 6.77 -13.71
N VAL A 78 0.41 6.03 -12.93
CA VAL A 78 0.88 5.21 -11.81
C VAL A 78 1.94 4.21 -12.29
N ASN A 79 1.67 3.46 -13.35
CA ASN A 79 2.64 2.47 -13.88
C ASN A 79 3.97 3.09 -14.35
N VAL A 80 3.94 4.31 -14.89
CA VAL A 80 5.17 5.05 -15.28
C VAL A 80 5.93 5.51 -14.03
N GLU A 81 5.23 5.97 -13.01
CA GLU A 81 5.81 6.39 -11.73
C GLU A 81 6.46 5.22 -11.00
N GLU A 82 5.79 4.07 -10.90
CA GLU A 82 6.33 2.81 -10.37
C GLU A 82 7.57 2.31 -11.15
N GLY A 83 7.53 2.43 -12.48
CA GLY A 83 8.68 2.12 -13.32
C GLY A 83 9.89 3.03 -13.04
N ARG A 84 9.68 4.31 -12.74
CA ARG A 84 10.76 5.23 -12.30
C ARG A 84 11.31 4.86 -10.93
N HIS A 85 10.43 4.46 -10.00
CA HIS A 85 10.84 4.00 -8.67
C HIS A 85 11.76 2.77 -8.78
N LEU A 86 11.37 1.78 -9.58
CA LEU A 86 12.24 0.62 -9.88
C LEU A 86 13.61 1.05 -10.40
N TRP A 87 13.66 1.90 -11.44
CA TRP A 87 14.92 2.34 -12.02
C TRP A 87 15.77 3.14 -11.03
N ALA A 88 15.16 3.90 -10.12
CA ALA A 88 15.88 4.60 -9.07
C ALA A 88 16.58 3.62 -8.10
N MET A 89 15.91 2.53 -7.71
CA MET A 89 16.50 1.48 -6.88
C MET A 89 17.58 0.68 -7.63
N VAL A 90 17.35 0.34 -8.89
CA VAL A 90 18.35 -0.31 -9.76
C VAL A 90 19.59 0.58 -9.92
N TYR A 91 19.40 1.89 -10.09
CA TYR A 91 20.52 2.83 -10.14
C TYR A 91 21.38 2.81 -8.87
N LEU A 92 20.76 2.79 -7.68
CA LEU A 92 21.47 2.67 -6.41
C LEU A 92 22.29 1.37 -6.35
N LEU A 93 21.69 0.25 -6.74
CA LEU A 93 22.35 -1.05 -6.75
C LEU A 93 23.56 -1.05 -7.68
N HIS A 94 23.39 -0.58 -8.91
CA HIS A 94 24.49 -0.54 -9.89
C HIS A 94 25.62 0.39 -9.48
N LYS A 95 25.28 1.58 -8.96
CA LYS A 95 26.28 2.59 -8.62
C LYS A 95 27.09 2.25 -7.38
N HIS A 96 26.46 1.69 -6.36
CA HIS A 96 27.06 1.58 -5.03
C HIS A 96 27.44 0.15 -4.62
N PHE A 97 26.95 -0.90 -5.33
CA PHE A 97 27.15 -2.28 -4.93
C PHE A 97 27.94 -3.12 -5.96
N GLY A 98 28.40 -2.52 -7.05
CA GLY A 98 29.25 -3.17 -8.03
C GLY A 98 28.58 -4.38 -8.71
N ARG A 99 29.31 -5.52 -8.76
CA ARG A 99 28.81 -6.75 -9.37
C ARG A 99 27.56 -7.28 -8.68
N ASP A 100 27.60 -7.37 -7.35
CA ASP A 100 26.44 -7.86 -6.56
C ASP A 100 25.17 -7.02 -6.83
N GLY A 101 25.35 -5.69 -6.93
CA GLY A 101 24.22 -4.80 -7.23
C GLY A 101 23.64 -4.99 -8.62
N ARG A 102 24.46 -5.34 -9.63
CA ARG A 102 23.98 -5.66 -10.96
C ARG A 102 23.18 -6.95 -10.99
N GLU A 103 23.70 -8.00 -10.35
CA GLU A 103 23.02 -9.29 -10.22
C GLU A 103 21.66 -9.16 -9.52
N GLU A 104 21.58 -8.36 -8.44
CA GLU A 104 20.30 -8.06 -7.77
C GLU A 104 19.35 -7.25 -8.65
N GLY A 105 19.85 -6.26 -9.40
CA GLY A 105 19.03 -5.47 -10.34
C GLY A 105 18.42 -6.33 -11.43
N GLU A 106 19.16 -7.31 -11.98
CA GLU A 106 18.63 -8.28 -12.93
C GLU A 106 17.57 -9.19 -12.28
N ALA A 107 17.84 -9.69 -11.07
CA ALA A 107 16.92 -10.53 -10.32
C ALA A 107 15.57 -9.84 -10.03
N LEU A 108 15.54 -8.51 -9.80
CA LEU A 108 14.29 -7.75 -9.64
C LEU A 108 13.39 -7.84 -10.89
N LEU A 109 13.99 -7.89 -12.09
CA LEU A 109 13.27 -7.98 -13.36
C LEU A 109 12.84 -9.41 -13.70
N GLU A 110 13.51 -10.42 -13.12
CA GLU A 110 13.20 -11.84 -13.37
C GLU A 110 12.08 -12.38 -12.50
N ARG A 111 11.90 -11.84 -11.28
CA ARG A 111 10.81 -12.25 -10.38
C ARG A 111 9.45 -11.98 -11.01
N ARG A 112 8.48 -12.83 -10.69
CA ARG A 112 7.10 -12.73 -11.17
C ARG A 112 6.10 -12.93 -10.04
N SER A 113 5.12 -12.03 -9.96
CA SER A 113 4.05 -12.12 -8.98
C SER A 113 3.30 -13.46 -9.10
N GLY A 114 3.21 -14.20 -7.99
CA GLY A 114 2.49 -15.45 -7.90
C GLY A 114 3.16 -16.67 -8.56
N GLN A 115 4.37 -16.57 -9.10
CA GLN A 115 5.12 -17.73 -9.59
C GLN A 115 5.73 -18.52 -8.43
N GLN A 116 5.65 -19.85 -8.50
CA GLN A 116 6.20 -20.71 -7.45
C GLN A 116 7.74 -20.69 -7.40
N ASP A 117 8.37 -20.69 -8.57
CA ASP A 117 9.83 -20.84 -8.68
C ASP A 117 10.59 -19.51 -8.44
N ASN A 118 9.99 -18.39 -8.74
CA ASN A 118 10.62 -17.08 -8.61
C ASN A 118 9.61 -15.98 -8.23
N PRO A 119 8.98 -16.07 -7.03
CA PRO A 119 7.97 -15.10 -6.59
C PRO A 119 8.60 -13.77 -6.16
N ARG A 120 7.75 -12.76 -5.98
CA ARG A 120 8.14 -11.52 -5.29
C ARG A 120 8.54 -11.79 -3.84
N ILE A 121 9.47 -11.00 -3.33
CA ILE A 121 10.05 -11.18 -1.98
C ILE A 121 8.97 -11.06 -0.90
N LEU A 122 8.11 -10.08 -1.00
CA LEU A 122 7.02 -9.85 -0.05
C LEU A 122 5.73 -10.52 -0.55
N GLN A 123 5.11 -11.34 0.31
CA GLN A 123 3.97 -12.16 -0.05
C GLN A 123 2.80 -11.36 -0.64
N ALA A 124 2.52 -10.18 -0.10
CA ALA A 124 1.43 -9.32 -0.56
C ALA A 124 1.54 -8.96 -2.06
N PHE A 125 2.74 -8.85 -2.60
CA PHE A 125 2.98 -8.57 -4.02
C PHE A 125 2.85 -9.80 -4.92
N ASN A 126 2.54 -10.97 -4.37
CA ASN A 126 2.17 -12.17 -5.12
C ASN A 126 0.64 -12.33 -5.26
N GLU A 127 -0.14 -11.52 -4.55
CA GLU A 127 -1.59 -11.50 -4.68
C GLU A 127 -2.00 -10.77 -5.97
N PRO A 128 -2.92 -11.32 -6.78
CA PRO A 128 -3.31 -10.71 -8.05
C PRO A 128 -4.14 -9.44 -7.86
N THR A 129 -3.99 -8.50 -8.80
CA THR A 129 -4.86 -7.32 -8.94
C THR A 129 -5.72 -7.48 -10.22
N PRO A 130 -6.77 -8.33 -10.18
CA PRO A 130 -7.46 -8.79 -11.39
C PRO A 130 -8.48 -7.81 -11.95
N ASP A 131 -8.87 -6.81 -11.19
CA ASP A 131 -9.96 -5.89 -11.52
C ASP A 131 -9.70 -4.48 -10.98
N TRP A 132 -10.50 -3.52 -11.42
CA TRP A 132 -10.37 -2.11 -11.04
C TRP A 132 -10.73 -1.83 -9.58
N LEU A 133 -11.58 -2.63 -8.95
CA LEU A 133 -11.84 -2.48 -7.52
C LEU A 133 -10.60 -2.87 -6.72
N SER A 134 -9.96 -3.98 -7.08
CA SER A 134 -8.68 -4.41 -6.50
C SER A 134 -7.58 -3.37 -6.74
N PHE A 135 -7.51 -2.75 -7.92
CA PHE A 135 -6.56 -1.67 -8.21
C PHE A 135 -6.76 -0.46 -7.30
N PHE A 136 -7.98 0.03 -7.14
CA PHE A 136 -8.25 1.16 -6.24
C PHE A 136 -7.97 0.82 -4.77
N MET A 137 -8.25 -0.42 -4.35
CA MET A 137 -7.91 -0.87 -3.00
C MET A 137 -6.39 -0.99 -2.82
N PHE A 138 -5.67 -1.51 -3.83
CA PHE A 138 -4.21 -1.63 -3.83
C PHE A 138 -3.57 -0.24 -3.72
N THR A 139 -3.86 0.68 -4.63
CA THR A 139 -3.31 2.04 -4.63
C THR A 139 -3.72 2.86 -3.39
N TYR A 140 -4.82 2.49 -2.73
CA TYR A 140 -5.18 3.10 -1.45
C TYR A 140 -4.40 2.50 -0.26
N PHE A 141 -4.36 1.17 -0.13
CA PHE A 141 -3.77 0.51 1.04
C PHE A 141 -2.28 0.23 0.86
N THR A 142 -1.87 -0.37 -0.25
CA THR A 142 -0.49 -0.84 -0.46
C THR A 142 0.45 0.33 -0.76
N ASP A 143 0.06 1.28 -1.62
CA ASP A 143 0.89 2.47 -1.86
C ASP A 143 0.93 3.39 -0.64
N ARG A 144 -0.10 3.34 0.23
CA ARG A 144 -0.03 4.00 1.54
C ARG A 144 0.99 3.34 2.47
N ASP A 145 1.15 2.00 2.47
CA ASP A 145 2.27 1.36 3.16
C ASP A 145 3.59 1.86 2.57
N GLY A 146 3.71 1.92 1.24
CA GLY A 146 4.84 2.51 0.53
C GLY A 146 5.23 3.88 1.09
N LYS A 147 4.26 4.78 1.28
CA LYS A 147 4.51 6.09 1.92
C LYS A 147 5.21 5.94 3.28
N PHE A 148 4.74 5.04 4.15
CA PHE A 148 5.31 4.86 5.49
C PHE A 148 6.71 4.24 5.43
N GLN A 149 6.92 3.25 4.58
CA GLN A 149 8.24 2.62 4.37
C GLN A 149 9.23 3.62 3.80
N LEU A 150 8.86 4.35 2.76
CA LEU A 150 9.71 5.35 2.11
C LEU A 150 10.04 6.52 3.06
N CYS A 151 9.08 6.98 3.89
CA CYS A 151 9.36 8.00 4.91
C CYS A 151 10.40 7.51 5.92
N ALA A 152 10.32 6.25 6.36
CA ALA A 152 11.31 5.67 7.27
C ALA A 152 12.69 5.51 6.61
N LEU A 153 12.75 5.19 5.31
CA LEU A 153 13.99 5.09 4.54
C LEU A 153 14.55 6.47 4.14
N ALA A 154 13.72 7.49 4.01
CA ALA A 154 14.15 8.87 3.76
C ALA A 154 15.01 9.45 4.88
N GLU A 155 14.98 8.84 6.06
CA GLU A 155 15.83 9.18 7.19
C GLU A 155 17.17 8.41 7.22
N SER A 156 17.37 7.46 6.30
CA SER A 156 18.58 6.62 6.25
C SER A 156 19.87 7.44 6.31
N SER A 157 20.84 6.97 7.09
CA SER A 157 22.20 7.53 7.14
C SER A 157 22.92 7.45 5.79
N PHE A 158 22.53 6.52 4.91
CA PHE A 158 23.03 6.44 3.55
C PHE A 158 22.30 7.46 2.67
N ASP A 159 22.91 8.62 2.43
CA ASP A 159 22.32 9.76 1.74
C ASP A 159 21.75 9.43 0.35
N PRO A 160 22.41 8.61 -0.50
CA PRO A 160 21.83 8.23 -1.79
C PRO A 160 20.48 7.51 -1.67
N LEU A 161 20.30 6.62 -0.68
CA LEU A 161 19.01 5.97 -0.42
C LEU A 161 17.97 6.98 0.07
N ALA A 162 18.34 7.82 1.03
CA ALA A 162 17.44 8.84 1.58
C ALA A 162 16.90 9.78 0.49
N ARG A 163 17.76 10.25 -0.43
CA ARG A 163 17.33 11.12 -1.54
C ARG A 163 16.48 10.39 -2.57
N THR A 164 16.77 9.12 -2.82
CA THR A 164 15.99 8.29 -3.74
C THR A 164 14.57 8.08 -3.22
N THR A 165 14.42 7.73 -1.95
CA THR A 165 13.10 7.53 -1.34
C THR A 165 12.33 8.84 -1.19
N LYS A 166 13.00 9.96 -0.94
CA LYS A 166 12.36 11.31 -0.99
C LYS A 166 11.81 11.63 -2.39
N PHE A 167 12.52 11.25 -3.45
CA PHE A 167 12.02 11.37 -4.81
C PHE A 167 10.76 10.54 -5.03
N MET A 168 10.76 9.26 -4.63
CA MET A 168 9.61 8.35 -4.77
C MET A 168 8.38 8.91 -4.02
N LEU A 169 8.56 9.41 -2.80
CA LEU A 169 7.49 10.02 -1.99
C LEU A 169 6.76 11.17 -2.69
N THR A 170 7.39 11.88 -3.61
CA THR A 170 6.73 12.97 -4.36
C THR A 170 5.61 12.46 -5.27
N GLU A 171 5.64 11.19 -5.65
CA GLU A 171 4.69 10.55 -6.57
C GLU A 171 3.62 9.72 -5.82
N GLU A 172 3.95 9.18 -4.66
CA GLU A 172 3.03 8.38 -3.83
C GLU A 172 1.70 9.11 -3.47
N ALA A 173 1.73 10.43 -3.37
CA ALA A 173 0.52 11.21 -3.12
C ALA A 173 -0.51 11.08 -4.25
N HIS A 174 -0.06 10.93 -5.50
CA HIS A 174 -0.93 10.69 -6.65
C HIS A 174 -1.53 9.29 -6.61
N HIS A 175 -0.73 8.27 -6.30
CA HIS A 175 -1.19 6.87 -6.19
C HIS A 175 -2.30 6.75 -5.14
N MET A 176 -2.06 7.25 -3.93
CA MET A 176 -3.05 7.24 -2.86
C MET A 176 -4.32 8.01 -3.22
N PHE A 177 -4.20 9.13 -3.95
CA PHE A 177 -5.35 9.90 -4.44
C PHE A 177 -6.17 9.07 -5.44
N VAL A 178 -5.52 8.35 -6.38
CA VAL A 178 -6.20 7.48 -7.35
C VAL A 178 -7.02 6.42 -6.63
N GLY A 179 -6.43 5.74 -5.64
CA GLY A 179 -7.12 4.72 -4.85
C GLY A 179 -8.29 5.29 -4.05
N GLU A 180 -8.04 6.31 -3.23
CA GLU A 180 -9.06 6.90 -2.36
C GLU A 180 -10.25 7.47 -3.15
N SER A 181 -9.95 8.24 -4.22
CA SER A 181 -11.00 8.81 -5.06
C SER A 181 -11.75 7.75 -5.87
N GLY A 182 -11.05 6.72 -6.35
CA GLY A 182 -11.64 5.59 -7.05
C GLY A 182 -12.70 4.89 -6.20
N ILE A 183 -12.34 4.47 -4.98
CA ILE A 183 -13.30 3.85 -4.05
C ILE A 183 -14.45 4.80 -3.68
N SER A 184 -14.15 6.07 -3.43
CA SER A 184 -15.20 7.08 -3.15
C SER A 184 -16.21 7.18 -4.29
N ARG A 185 -15.78 7.10 -5.54
CA ARG A 185 -16.61 7.14 -6.74
C ARG A 185 -17.46 5.88 -6.89
N VAL A 186 -16.91 4.71 -6.60
CA VAL A 186 -17.65 3.44 -6.56
C VAL A 186 -18.76 3.53 -5.51
N ILE A 187 -18.42 3.94 -4.28
CA ILE A 187 -19.40 4.15 -3.19
C ILE A 187 -20.50 5.14 -3.60
N SER A 188 -20.11 6.28 -4.19
CA SER A 188 -21.09 7.30 -4.62
C SER A 188 -22.09 6.73 -5.62
N ARG A 189 -21.62 5.91 -6.60
CA ARG A 189 -22.49 5.30 -7.59
C ARG A 189 -23.41 4.25 -6.97
N THR A 190 -22.90 3.45 -6.06
CA THR A 190 -23.70 2.45 -5.32
C THR A 190 -24.79 3.13 -4.50
N CYS A 191 -24.45 4.15 -3.71
CA CYS A 191 -25.43 4.89 -2.91
C CYS A 191 -26.48 5.59 -3.77
N GLN A 192 -26.09 6.16 -4.91
CA GLN A 192 -27.03 6.72 -5.87
C GLN A 192 -28.04 5.67 -6.34
N MET A 193 -27.56 4.47 -6.75
CA MET A 193 -28.44 3.39 -7.20
C MET A 193 -29.36 2.86 -6.09
N MET A 194 -28.85 2.76 -4.85
CA MET A 194 -29.66 2.38 -3.68
C MET A 194 -30.84 3.35 -3.48
N ASN A 195 -30.60 4.65 -3.63
CA ASN A 195 -31.63 5.67 -3.52
C ASN A 195 -32.61 5.66 -4.70
N GLU A 196 -32.12 5.45 -5.94
CA GLU A 196 -32.97 5.35 -7.13
C GLU A 196 -33.91 4.15 -7.06
N LEU A 197 -33.42 3.00 -6.65
CA LEU A 197 -34.18 1.75 -6.54
C LEU A 197 -34.88 1.59 -5.19
N LYS A 198 -34.60 2.47 -4.22
CA LYS A 198 -35.13 2.42 -2.84
C LYS A 198 -34.90 1.03 -2.20
N THR A 199 -33.71 0.48 -2.32
CA THR A 199 -33.38 -0.87 -1.85
C THR A 199 -31.91 -0.97 -1.41
N ASP A 200 -31.66 -1.84 -0.44
CA ASP A 200 -30.33 -2.31 -0.02
C ASP A 200 -30.10 -3.79 -0.41
N ASP A 201 -31.05 -4.39 -1.12
CA ASP A 201 -30.99 -5.78 -1.60
C ASP A 201 -29.82 -5.95 -2.58
N VAL A 202 -28.83 -6.78 -2.16
CA VAL A 202 -27.62 -7.06 -2.92
C VAL A 202 -27.89 -7.60 -4.32
N ALA A 203 -28.88 -8.50 -4.47
CA ALA A 203 -29.21 -9.08 -5.76
C ALA A 203 -29.77 -8.04 -6.74
N LYS A 204 -30.60 -7.12 -6.25
CA LYS A 204 -31.14 -6.03 -7.08
C LYS A 204 -30.07 -5.03 -7.48
N LEU A 205 -29.15 -4.70 -6.57
CA LEU A 205 -28.03 -3.79 -6.85
C LEU A 205 -27.08 -4.39 -7.87
N ARG A 206 -26.74 -5.68 -7.73
CA ARG A 206 -25.92 -6.42 -8.71
C ARG A 206 -26.61 -6.50 -10.07
N ALA A 207 -27.90 -6.75 -10.11
CA ALA A 207 -28.68 -6.76 -11.36
C ALA A 207 -28.70 -5.36 -12.03
N ALA A 208 -28.61 -4.28 -11.24
CA ALA A 208 -28.47 -2.92 -11.75
C ALA A 208 -27.03 -2.58 -12.19
N GLY A 209 -26.07 -3.49 -12.05
CA GLY A 209 -24.71 -3.34 -12.50
C GLY A 209 -23.85 -2.42 -11.62
N VAL A 210 -24.08 -2.40 -10.31
CA VAL A 210 -23.25 -1.66 -9.34
C VAL A 210 -22.69 -2.59 -8.27
N ILE A 211 -21.54 -2.22 -7.70
CA ILE A 211 -20.86 -3.00 -6.66
C ILE A 211 -21.49 -2.68 -5.31
N ASP A 212 -22.11 -3.67 -4.68
CA ASP A 212 -22.78 -3.51 -3.39
C ASP A 212 -21.81 -3.21 -2.22
N LEU A 213 -22.29 -2.50 -1.19
CA LEU A 213 -21.46 -2.10 -0.05
C LEU A 213 -20.91 -3.30 0.75
N PRO A 214 -21.64 -4.41 0.96
CA PRO A 214 -21.05 -5.62 1.55
C PRO A 214 -19.87 -6.20 0.76
N THR A 215 -19.91 -6.17 -0.56
CA THR A 215 -18.76 -6.58 -1.40
C THR A 215 -17.58 -5.63 -1.20
N LEU A 216 -17.81 -4.31 -1.18
CA LEU A 216 -16.77 -3.33 -0.87
C LEU A 216 -16.15 -3.58 0.50
N GLN A 217 -16.95 -3.92 1.53
CA GLN A 217 -16.44 -4.25 2.86
C GLN A 217 -15.51 -5.47 2.83
N ARG A 218 -15.84 -6.53 2.08
CA ARG A 218 -14.98 -7.72 1.96
C ARG A 218 -13.67 -7.43 1.24
N TYR A 219 -13.70 -6.64 0.16
CA TYR A 219 -12.48 -6.19 -0.52
C TYR A 219 -11.62 -5.31 0.38
N LEU A 220 -12.21 -4.41 1.15
CA LEU A 220 -11.50 -3.61 2.15
C LEU A 220 -10.81 -4.51 3.18
N ASN A 221 -11.51 -5.49 3.75
CA ASN A 221 -10.96 -6.42 4.71
C ASN A 221 -9.75 -7.18 4.15
N PHE A 222 -9.85 -7.66 2.91
CA PHE A 222 -8.78 -8.38 2.23
C PHE A 222 -7.55 -7.50 2.02
N HIS A 223 -7.70 -6.39 1.33
CA HIS A 223 -6.57 -5.51 1.00
C HIS A 223 -5.92 -4.90 2.25
N PHE A 224 -6.70 -4.50 3.24
CA PHE A 224 -6.17 -4.05 4.52
C PHE A 224 -5.30 -5.12 5.19
N SER A 225 -5.81 -6.36 5.31
CA SER A 225 -5.09 -7.44 6.01
C SER A 225 -3.82 -7.87 5.28
N VAL A 226 -3.86 -7.94 3.95
CA VAL A 226 -2.68 -8.27 3.13
C VAL A 226 -1.61 -7.18 3.25
N THR A 227 -2.02 -5.91 3.25
CA THR A 227 -1.08 -4.79 3.33
C THR A 227 -0.40 -4.69 4.68
N ILE A 228 -1.10 -4.89 5.81
CA ILE A 228 -0.45 -4.79 7.13
C ILE A 228 0.64 -5.85 7.35
N ASP A 229 0.67 -6.91 6.56
CA ASP A 229 1.74 -7.89 6.57
C ASP A 229 3.06 -7.38 5.95
N LEU A 230 3.01 -6.32 5.11
CA LEU A 230 4.20 -5.70 4.52
C LEU A 230 5.14 -5.07 5.55
N PHE A 231 4.62 -4.70 6.72
CA PHE A 231 5.43 -4.16 7.82
C PHE A 231 6.39 -5.19 8.44
N GLY A 232 6.21 -6.47 8.16
CA GLY A 232 7.04 -7.53 8.71
C GLY A 232 6.51 -8.09 10.04
N ALA A 233 7.33 -8.90 10.73
CA ALA A 233 6.95 -9.51 12.00
C ALA A 233 6.77 -8.46 13.09
N ASP A 234 5.87 -8.76 14.03
CA ASP A 234 5.51 -7.88 15.16
C ASP A 234 6.71 -7.63 16.11
N GLU A 235 7.59 -8.62 16.23
CA GLU A 235 8.87 -8.54 16.95
C GLU A 235 10.00 -8.89 15.97
N SER A 236 10.98 -8.00 15.79
CA SER A 236 12.03 -8.14 14.78
C SER A 236 13.39 -7.63 15.25
N SER A 237 14.40 -8.52 15.31
CA SER A 237 15.79 -8.13 15.53
C SER A 237 16.37 -7.33 14.37
N ASN A 238 15.92 -7.59 13.13
CA ASN A 238 16.33 -6.79 11.97
C ASN A 238 15.87 -5.34 12.09
N ALA A 239 14.64 -5.10 12.55
CA ALA A 239 14.12 -3.75 12.77
C ALA A 239 14.98 -3.00 13.81
N ALA A 240 15.31 -3.66 14.92
CA ALA A 240 16.23 -3.11 15.93
C ALA A 240 17.59 -2.78 15.34
N THR A 241 18.17 -3.69 14.57
CA THR A 241 19.48 -3.49 13.90
C THR A 241 19.43 -2.31 12.95
N PHE A 242 18.43 -2.26 12.05
CA PHE A 242 18.32 -1.19 11.06
C PHE A 242 18.16 0.19 11.68
N TYR A 243 17.43 0.28 12.79
CA TYR A 243 17.31 1.54 13.52
C TYR A 243 18.63 1.90 14.23
N SER A 244 19.18 0.99 15.02
CA SER A 244 20.40 1.24 15.81
C SER A 244 21.58 1.63 14.92
N THR A 245 21.69 1.04 13.73
CA THR A 245 22.75 1.36 12.76
C THR A 245 22.41 2.56 11.85
N GLY A 246 21.27 3.23 12.05
CA GLY A 246 20.90 4.41 11.26
C GLY A 246 20.43 4.12 9.83
N LEU A 247 20.11 2.85 9.49
CA LEU A 247 19.73 2.48 8.12
C LEU A 247 18.27 2.76 7.79
N LYS A 248 17.37 2.65 8.79
CA LYS A 248 15.94 2.90 8.64
C LYS A 248 15.39 3.50 9.93
N GLY A 249 14.80 4.70 9.83
CA GLY A 249 14.15 5.39 10.95
C GLY A 249 12.71 4.92 11.20
N ARG A 250 12.00 5.65 12.05
CA ARG A 250 10.55 5.60 12.19
C ARG A 250 9.90 6.53 11.16
N PHE A 251 8.59 6.47 11.06
CA PHE A 251 7.86 7.49 10.31
C PHE A 251 8.13 8.89 10.86
N GLU A 252 8.58 9.80 9.99
CA GLU A 252 8.95 11.19 10.34
C GLU A 252 10.00 11.28 11.46
N GLU A 253 11.02 10.43 11.46
CA GLU A 253 12.07 10.37 12.49
C GLU A 253 12.71 11.73 12.76
N GLY A 254 12.98 12.53 11.73
CA GLY A 254 13.59 13.85 11.85
C GLY A 254 12.75 14.89 12.63
N LYS A 255 11.47 14.60 12.88
CA LYS A 255 10.59 15.42 13.71
C LYS A 255 10.48 14.94 15.16
N ARG A 256 11.11 13.81 15.49
CA ARG A 256 11.05 13.16 16.82
C ARG A 256 12.28 13.57 17.63
N THR A 257 12.09 13.68 18.94
CA THR A 257 13.15 14.04 19.90
C THR A 257 13.36 12.99 20.98
N ASP A 258 12.67 11.85 20.87
CA ASP A 258 12.63 10.78 21.86
C ASP A 258 13.50 9.56 21.52
N ASP A 259 14.33 9.65 20.48
CA ASP A 259 15.21 8.58 20.01
C ASP A 259 16.16 8.05 21.11
N HIS A 260 16.62 8.93 21.99
CA HIS A 260 17.53 8.59 23.08
C HIS A 260 16.93 7.70 24.16
N VAL A 261 15.60 7.65 24.26
CA VAL A 261 14.90 6.83 25.28
C VAL A 261 14.44 5.49 24.76
N LEU A 262 14.45 5.25 23.45
CA LEU A 262 13.92 4.02 22.86
C LEU A 262 14.59 2.75 23.38
N LYS A 263 15.89 2.79 23.69
CA LYS A 263 16.65 1.63 24.22
C LYS A 263 16.12 1.14 25.59
N GLY A 264 15.46 1.99 26.34
CA GLY A 264 14.93 1.67 27.67
C GLY A 264 13.42 1.47 27.71
N GLN A 265 12.73 1.57 26.58
CA GLN A 265 11.28 1.44 26.49
C GLN A 265 10.83 0.07 25.99
N THR A 266 9.59 -0.28 26.33
CA THR A 266 8.87 -1.45 25.80
C THR A 266 7.69 -0.99 24.95
N TYR A 267 7.22 -1.88 24.09
CA TYR A 267 6.02 -1.71 23.27
C TYR A 267 5.16 -2.95 23.32
N LYS A 268 3.85 -2.79 23.29
CA LYS A 268 2.89 -3.87 23.30
C LYS A 268 2.65 -4.41 21.90
N VAL A 269 2.92 -5.69 21.70
CA VAL A 269 2.61 -6.42 20.48
C VAL A 269 1.56 -7.47 20.75
N LEU A 270 0.78 -7.83 19.73
CA LEU A 270 -0.21 -8.90 19.87
C LEU A 270 0.45 -10.27 19.79
N ASN A 271 -0.07 -11.18 20.59
CA ASN A 271 0.28 -12.60 20.60
C ASN A 271 -0.97 -13.42 20.88
N VAL A 272 -0.85 -14.74 20.86
CA VAL A 272 -1.94 -15.68 21.22
C VAL A 272 -1.53 -16.51 22.41
N ALA A 273 -2.36 -16.53 23.45
CA ALA A 273 -2.22 -17.41 24.59
C ALA A 273 -3.59 -17.91 25.02
N GLY A 274 -3.69 -19.22 25.30
CA GLY A 274 -4.95 -19.82 25.73
C GLY A 274 -6.11 -19.67 24.72
N GLY A 275 -5.80 -19.57 23.43
CA GLY A 275 -6.82 -19.37 22.37
C GLY A 275 -7.41 -17.97 22.30
N GLN A 276 -6.76 -16.98 22.90
CA GLN A 276 -7.18 -15.57 22.89
C GLN A 276 -6.02 -14.66 22.48
N LEU A 277 -6.36 -13.50 21.93
CA LEU A 277 -5.39 -12.43 21.70
C LEU A 277 -4.98 -11.84 23.05
N VAL A 278 -3.67 -11.74 23.25
CA VAL A 278 -3.06 -11.12 24.44
C VAL A 278 -2.02 -10.09 24.01
N GLU A 279 -1.77 -9.11 24.86
CA GLU A 279 -0.66 -8.18 24.68
C GLU A 279 0.61 -8.75 25.32
N LYS A 280 1.73 -8.71 24.59
CA LYS A 280 3.07 -9.04 25.06
C LYS A 280 3.92 -7.77 24.99
N GLU A 281 4.61 -7.44 26.09
CA GLU A 281 5.61 -6.37 26.07
C GLU A 281 6.95 -6.90 25.51
N VAL A 282 7.50 -6.15 24.56
CA VAL A 282 8.81 -6.42 23.94
C VAL A 282 9.65 -5.14 23.94
N PRO A 283 11.00 -5.24 23.84
CA PRO A 283 11.83 -4.05 23.70
C PRO A 283 11.36 -3.19 22.51
N MET A 284 11.26 -1.87 22.70
CA MET A 284 10.74 -0.92 21.72
C MET A 284 11.46 -1.03 20.38
N LEU A 285 12.79 -1.20 20.37
CA LEU A 285 13.57 -1.35 19.14
C LEU A 285 13.15 -2.59 18.34
N ASN A 286 12.78 -3.69 19.01
CA ASN A 286 12.31 -4.90 18.34
C ASN A 286 10.88 -4.76 17.80
N ALA A 287 10.11 -3.79 18.30
CA ALA A 287 8.72 -3.54 17.91
C ALA A 287 8.58 -2.44 16.82
N LEU A 288 9.65 -1.93 16.23
CA LEU A 288 9.56 -0.80 15.31
C LEU A 288 8.73 -1.08 14.05
N ASN A 289 8.64 -2.33 13.61
CA ASN A 289 7.71 -2.72 12.56
C ASN A 289 6.24 -2.52 13.01
N GLU A 290 5.93 -2.88 14.25
CA GLU A 290 4.59 -2.72 14.82
C GLU A 290 4.25 -1.24 15.04
N VAL A 291 5.20 -0.44 15.49
CA VAL A 291 5.04 1.02 15.61
C VAL A 291 4.69 1.63 14.27
N LEU A 292 5.42 1.27 13.22
CA LEU A 292 5.17 1.78 11.87
C LEU A 292 3.81 1.31 11.32
N ARG A 293 3.44 0.05 11.59
CA ARG A 293 2.13 -0.52 11.27
C ARG A 293 1.00 0.21 11.96
N ASP A 294 1.13 0.52 13.25
CA ASP A 294 0.10 1.22 14.01
C ASP A 294 -0.08 2.68 13.51
N ASP A 295 1.00 3.37 13.14
CA ASP A 295 0.95 4.68 12.50
C ASP A 295 0.21 4.60 11.14
N TYR A 296 0.51 3.59 10.32
CA TYR A 296 -0.18 3.32 9.06
C TYR A 296 -1.68 3.03 9.25
N ILE A 297 -2.03 2.16 10.19
CA ILE A 297 -3.44 1.80 10.49
C ILE A 297 -4.23 3.05 10.86
N LYS A 298 -3.67 3.91 11.71
CA LYS A 298 -4.29 5.17 12.11
C LYS A 298 -4.56 6.10 10.92
N ASP A 299 -3.60 6.20 10.00
CA ASP A 299 -3.75 7.02 8.77
C ASP A 299 -4.80 6.41 7.82
N SER A 300 -4.80 5.08 7.66
CA SER A 300 -5.74 4.35 6.80
C SER A 300 -7.20 4.49 7.26
N ILE A 301 -7.44 4.45 8.56
CA ILE A 301 -8.78 4.68 9.15
C ILE A 301 -9.33 6.03 8.71
N GLY A 302 -8.49 7.06 8.63
CA GLY A 302 -8.90 8.39 8.21
C GLY A 302 -9.55 8.43 6.82
N GLY A 303 -9.09 7.65 5.86
CA GLY A 303 -9.70 7.54 4.53
C GLY A 303 -11.00 6.74 4.54
N VAL A 304 -11.06 5.64 5.31
CA VAL A 304 -12.29 4.88 5.49
C VAL A 304 -13.40 5.76 6.09
N GLU A 305 -13.04 6.64 7.03
CA GLU A 305 -13.99 7.62 7.56
C GLU A 305 -14.43 8.65 6.51
N ARG A 306 -13.59 9.05 5.57
CA ARG A 306 -14.01 9.91 4.45
C ARG A 306 -14.98 9.19 3.53
N TRP A 307 -14.81 7.89 3.27
CA TRP A 307 -15.78 7.07 2.53
C TRP A 307 -17.10 6.92 3.29
N ASN A 308 -17.06 6.72 4.59
CA ASN A 308 -18.26 6.69 5.43
C ASN A 308 -19.06 7.99 5.38
N LYS A 309 -18.39 9.15 5.27
CA LYS A 309 -19.08 10.44 5.06
C LYS A 309 -19.83 10.50 3.72
N VAL A 310 -19.36 9.81 2.68
CA VAL A 310 -20.09 9.73 1.40
C VAL A 310 -21.37 8.91 1.58
N ILE A 311 -21.29 7.77 2.26
CA ILE A 311 -22.43 6.89 2.57
C ILE A 311 -23.46 7.64 3.43
N GLU A 312 -23.00 8.31 4.49
CA GLU A 312 -23.82 9.08 5.41
C GLU A 312 -24.58 10.22 4.69
N LYS A 313 -23.88 10.98 3.83
CA LYS A 313 -24.49 12.05 3.04
C LYS A 313 -25.57 11.55 2.09
N ALA A 314 -25.48 10.30 1.64
CA ALA A 314 -26.49 9.66 0.82
C ALA A 314 -27.69 9.14 1.64
N GLY A 315 -27.65 9.24 2.98
CA GLY A 315 -28.71 8.75 3.88
C GLY A 315 -28.77 7.23 4.00
N ILE A 316 -27.68 6.51 3.65
CA ILE A 316 -27.64 5.04 3.69
C ILE A 316 -27.16 4.56 5.07
N PRO A 317 -27.91 3.68 5.76
CA PRO A 317 -27.57 3.19 7.10
C PRO A 317 -26.52 2.06 7.04
N PHE A 318 -25.39 2.32 6.40
CA PHE A 318 -24.26 1.40 6.27
C PHE A 318 -22.98 2.13 6.65
N ARG A 319 -22.02 1.39 7.22
CA ARG A 319 -20.72 1.93 7.58
C ARG A 319 -19.62 0.91 7.31
N LEU A 320 -18.65 1.28 6.52
CA LEU A 320 -17.40 0.52 6.32
C LEU A 320 -16.58 0.54 7.61
N LYS A 321 -15.93 -0.59 7.91
CA LYS A 321 -15.07 -0.76 9.08
C LYS A 321 -13.76 -1.40 8.67
N THR A 322 -12.64 -0.87 9.15
CA THR A 322 -11.36 -1.58 9.09
C THR A 322 -11.44 -2.80 10.00
N PRO A 323 -10.98 -3.98 9.56
CA PRO A 323 -10.92 -5.15 10.43
C PRO A 323 -9.85 -4.95 11.52
N HIS A 324 -9.92 -5.75 12.56
CA HIS A 324 -8.89 -5.79 13.60
C HIS A 324 -7.52 -6.17 13.00
N LYS A 325 -6.44 -5.56 13.48
CA LYS A 325 -5.08 -5.77 12.95
C LYS A 325 -4.54 -7.21 13.08
N ALA A 326 -5.21 -8.08 13.83
CA ALA A 326 -4.92 -9.51 13.91
C ALA A 326 -5.69 -10.35 12.87
N PHE A 327 -6.64 -9.75 12.13
CA PHE A 327 -7.45 -10.45 11.13
C PHE A 327 -6.61 -10.89 9.94
N HIS A 328 -6.71 -12.16 9.55
CA HIS A 328 -6.16 -12.72 8.31
C HIS A 328 -4.66 -12.47 8.11
N ARG A 329 -3.86 -12.63 9.19
CA ARG A 329 -2.42 -12.45 9.15
C ARG A 329 -1.70 -13.69 8.64
N ASN A 330 -0.69 -13.49 7.79
CA ASN A 330 0.13 -14.57 7.20
C ASN A 330 1.58 -14.56 7.69
N ILE A 331 1.98 -13.56 8.48
CA ILE A 331 3.33 -13.43 9.02
C ILE A 331 3.31 -13.15 10.53
N GLY A 332 4.47 -13.27 11.17
CA GLY A 332 4.65 -12.96 12.58
C GLY A 332 4.00 -13.97 13.52
N SER A 333 3.75 -13.56 14.76
CA SER A 333 3.18 -14.40 15.83
C SER A 333 1.72 -14.80 15.57
N LEU A 334 1.03 -14.11 14.67
CA LEU A 334 -0.37 -14.32 14.33
C LEU A 334 -0.54 -15.14 13.04
N SER A 335 0.55 -15.56 12.40
CA SER A 335 0.51 -16.39 11.19
C SER A 335 -0.23 -17.70 11.43
N GLY A 336 -1.24 -17.99 10.60
CA GLY A 336 -2.06 -19.19 10.71
C GLY A 336 -3.14 -19.16 11.80
N VAL A 337 -3.16 -18.11 12.65
CA VAL A 337 -4.22 -17.94 13.63
C VAL A 337 -5.48 -17.42 12.95
N LYS A 338 -6.61 -18.08 13.21
CA LYS A 338 -7.92 -17.66 12.69
C LYS A 338 -8.52 -16.59 13.59
N VAL A 339 -8.52 -15.36 13.13
CA VAL A 339 -9.08 -14.21 13.85
C VAL A 339 -10.18 -13.57 12.98
N ALA A 340 -11.35 -13.37 13.56
CA ALA A 340 -12.47 -12.69 12.91
C ALA A 340 -12.19 -11.17 12.75
N PRO A 341 -12.91 -10.45 11.88
CA PRO A 341 -12.72 -9.01 11.69
C PRO A 341 -12.92 -8.17 12.96
N ASP A 342 -13.64 -8.67 13.94
CA ASP A 342 -13.85 -8.03 15.24
C ASP A 342 -12.72 -8.29 16.27
N GLY A 343 -11.72 -9.10 15.93
CA GLY A 343 -10.58 -9.44 16.79
C GLY A 343 -10.74 -10.71 17.61
N ARG A 344 -11.85 -11.43 17.50
CA ARG A 344 -12.01 -12.72 18.22
C ARG A 344 -11.20 -13.82 17.53
N VAL A 345 -10.47 -14.60 18.31
CA VAL A 345 -9.90 -15.86 17.83
C VAL A 345 -11.02 -16.87 17.64
N VAL A 346 -11.08 -17.51 16.50
CA VAL A 346 -12.14 -18.43 16.11
C VAL A 346 -11.58 -19.80 15.74
N SER A 347 -12.43 -20.84 15.80
CA SER A 347 -12.05 -22.17 15.34
C SER A 347 -11.96 -22.27 13.81
N ASP A 348 -11.26 -23.28 13.29
CA ASP A 348 -11.25 -23.57 11.86
C ASP A 348 -12.66 -23.81 11.32
N GLN A 349 -13.55 -24.44 12.09
CA GLN A 349 -14.93 -24.65 11.69
C GLN A 349 -15.70 -23.35 11.51
N GLU A 350 -15.59 -22.41 12.49
CA GLU A 350 -16.22 -21.09 12.41
C GLU A 350 -15.61 -20.29 11.27
N TRP A 351 -14.28 -20.30 11.11
CA TRP A 351 -13.59 -19.63 10.00
C TRP A 351 -14.13 -20.09 8.65
N ASN A 352 -14.15 -21.40 8.41
CA ASN A 352 -14.61 -21.97 7.14
C ASN A 352 -16.09 -21.67 6.85
N ALA A 353 -16.91 -21.54 7.89
CA ALA A 353 -18.32 -21.19 7.75
C ALA A 353 -18.55 -19.68 7.46
N GLN A 354 -17.61 -18.81 7.83
CA GLN A 354 -17.79 -17.37 7.80
C GLN A 354 -16.86 -16.64 6.83
N VAL A 355 -15.80 -17.26 6.33
CA VAL A 355 -14.76 -16.61 5.52
C VAL A 355 -15.32 -15.87 4.31
N ASP A 356 -16.33 -16.39 3.64
CA ASP A 356 -17.00 -15.74 2.50
C ASP A 356 -17.84 -14.52 2.91
N ASN A 357 -18.15 -14.35 4.21
CA ASN A 357 -18.75 -13.14 4.73
C ASN A 357 -17.72 -12.06 5.09
N TRP A 358 -16.46 -12.46 5.28
CA TRP A 358 -15.39 -11.58 5.73
C TRP A 358 -14.40 -11.19 4.62
N LEU A 359 -14.16 -12.09 3.67
CA LEU A 359 -13.26 -11.90 2.54
C LEU A 359 -14.02 -12.06 1.21
N PRO A 360 -13.51 -11.52 0.09
CA PRO A 360 -14.16 -11.66 -1.22
C PRO A 360 -14.30 -13.13 -1.61
N SER A 361 -15.52 -13.59 -1.72
CA SER A 361 -15.85 -14.95 -2.21
C SER A 361 -15.55 -15.09 -3.70
N ALA A 362 -15.49 -16.32 -4.20
CA ALA A 362 -15.41 -16.58 -5.63
C ALA A 362 -16.58 -15.94 -6.41
N GLY A 363 -17.78 -15.91 -5.82
CA GLY A 363 -18.95 -15.24 -6.38
C GLY A 363 -18.80 -13.71 -6.46
N ASP A 364 -18.23 -13.09 -5.44
CA ASP A 364 -17.93 -11.66 -5.47
C ASP A 364 -16.92 -11.29 -6.54
N ARG A 365 -15.82 -12.06 -6.63
CA ARG A 365 -14.78 -11.84 -7.64
C ARG A 365 -15.33 -12.02 -9.06
N ALA A 366 -16.13 -13.07 -9.30
CA ALA A 366 -16.78 -13.29 -10.59
C ALA A 366 -17.76 -12.16 -10.94
N PHE A 367 -18.53 -11.69 -9.96
CA PHE A 367 -19.43 -10.55 -10.16
C PHE A 367 -18.66 -9.28 -10.50
N VAL A 368 -17.67 -8.89 -9.71
CA VAL A 368 -16.85 -7.71 -9.97
C VAL A 368 -16.19 -7.80 -11.34
N ALA A 369 -15.60 -8.95 -11.68
CA ALA A 369 -15.00 -9.18 -13.00
C ALA A 369 -16.00 -9.03 -14.14
N SER A 370 -17.26 -9.42 -13.95
CA SER A 370 -18.32 -9.28 -14.97
C SER A 370 -18.69 -7.84 -15.31
N LEU A 371 -18.38 -6.90 -14.40
CA LEU A 371 -18.60 -5.47 -14.62
C LEU A 371 -17.47 -4.80 -15.40
N MET A 372 -16.32 -5.46 -15.54
CA MET A 372 -15.08 -4.91 -16.10
C MET A 372 -15.15 -4.85 -17.63
N GLY A 373 -15.71 -3.78 -18.15
CA GLY A 373 -15.79 -3.48 -19.58
C GLY A 373 -14.98 -2.24 -19.93
N ARG A 374 -14.40 -2.22 -21.14
CA ARG A 374 -13.60 -1.09 -21.62
C ARG A 374 -14.48 0.06 -22.06
N VAL A 375 -14.33 1.23 -21.44
CA VAL A 375 -15.01 2.47 -21.78
C VAL A 375 -13.97 3.49 -22.24
N VAL A 376 -13.98 3.81 -23.55
CA VAL A 376 -12.98 4.70 -24.17
C VAL A 376 -13.58 5.93 -24.83
N GLU A 377 -14.88 6.09 -24.79
CA GLU A 377 -15.52 7.32 -25.29
C GLU A 377 -15.20 8.50 -24.34
N PRO A 378 -14.82 9.67 -24.88
CA PRO A 378 -14.53 10.84 -24.06
C PRO A 378 -15.70 11.22 -23.15
N GLY A 379 -15.42 11.42 -21.85
CA GLY A 379 -16.42 11.81 -20.85
C GLY A 379 -17.41 10.72 -20.43
N LYS A 380 -17.26 9.48 -20.96
CA LYS A 380 -18.09 8.33 -20.54
C LYS A 380 -17.42 7.55 -19.42
N PHE A 381 -18.25 6.96 -18.58
CA PHE A 381 -17.84 6.13 -17.44
C PHE A 381 -18.64 4.83 -17.43
N ALA A 382 -18.02 3.77 -16.93
CA ALA A 382 -18.72 2.50 -16.68
C ALA A 382 -19.84 2.71 -15.63
N ASN A 383 -20.91 1.91 -15.72
CA ASN A 383 -22.10 2.10 -14.88
C ASN A 383 -21.84 1.93 -13.37
N TRP A 384 -20.83 1.16 -12.99
CA TRP A 384 -20.50 0.83 -11.60
C TRP A 384 -19.65 1.89 -10.87
N ILE A 385 -19.25 2.98 -11.55
CA ILE A 385 -18.41 4.04 -10.98
C ILE A 385 -18.92 5.43 -11.37
N ALA A 386 -18.93 6.35 -10.42
CA ALA A 386 -19.32 7.73 -10.70
C ALA A 386 -18.16 8.53 -11.36
N PRO A 387 -18.48 9.55 -12.16
CA PRO A 387 -17.48 10.50 -12.64
C PRO A 387 -16.74 11.19 -11.49
N PRO A 388 -15.46 11.54 -11.62
CA PRO A 388 -14.74 12.33 -10.64
C PRO A 388 -15.27 13.77 -10.61
N VAL A 389 -15.38 14.35 -9.41
CA VAL A 389 -15.80 15.74 -9.22
C VAL A 389 -14.60 16.68 -9.19
N MET A 390 -13.56 16.28 -8.46
CA MET A 390 -12.34 17.06 -8.26
C MET A 390 -11.09 16.21 -8.49
N GLY A 391 -10.04 16.84 -9.03
CA GLY A 391 -8.71 16.27 -9.13
C GLY A 391 -7.91 16.40 -7.82
N ILE A 392 -6.69 15.89 -7.82
CA ILE A 392 -5.75 15.95 -6.68
C ILE A 392 -5.47 17.40 -6.23
N ASN A 393 -5.49 18.35 -7.17
CA ASN A 393 -5.30 19.78 -6.92
C ASN A 393 -6.55 20.49 -6.37
N ARG A 394 -7.62 19.73 -6.05
CA ARG A 394 -8.93 20.22 -5.57
C ARG A 394 -9.65 21.14 -6.58
N GLN A 395 -9.27 21.09 -7.85
CA GLN A 395 -9.98 21.76 -8.92
C GLN A 395 -10.95 20.79 -9.61
N PRO A 396 -12.06 21.29 -10.18
CA PRO A 396 -12.93 20.45 -11.00
C PRO A 396 -12.17 19.73 -12.10
N VAL A 397 -12.54 18.46 -12.34
CA VAL A 397 -11.92 17.68 -13.41
C VAL A 397 -12.45 18.17 -14.75
N ASN A 398 -11.53 18.55 -15.65
CA ASN A 398 -11.85 18.84 -17.02
C ASN A 398 -11.69 17.55 -17.85
N PHE A 399 -12.78 17.14 -18.51
CA PHE A 399 -12.83 15.99 -19.41
C PHE A 399 -12.58 16.35 -20.87
N ASP A 400 -12.27 17.62 -21.17
CA ASP A 400 -11.81 18.03 -22.49
C ASP A 400 -10.41 17.47 -22.74
N TYR A 401 -10.38 16.33 -23.39
CA TYR A 401 -9.13 15.72 -23.84
C TYR A 401 -8.52 16.55 -24.95
N VAL A 402 -7.19 16.58 -25.01
CA VAL A 402 -6.46 17.26 -26.09
C VAL A 402 -7.02 16.78 -27.43
N ARG A 403 -7.65 17.70 -28.15
CA ARG A 403 -8.01 17.48 -29.53
C ARG A 403 -6.76 17.71 -30.37
N PHE A 404 -6.29 16.66 -31.01
CA PHE A 404 -5.31 16.81 -32.08
C PHE A 404 -6.06 17.41 -33.28
N ASN A 405 -5.80 18.68 -33.55
CA ASN A 405 -6.29 19.33 -34.74
C ASN A 405 -5.46 18.87 -35.94
#